data_f678b52ef509a5a442256adcc1233a07
#
_entry.id   f678b52ef509a5a442256adcc1233a07
#
_cell.length_a   1.000
_cell.length_b   1.000
_cell.length_c   1.000
_cell.angle_alpha   90.00
_cell.angle_beta   90.00
_cell.angle_gamma   90.00
#
_symmetry.space_group_name_H-M   'P 1'
#
loop_
_entity.id
_entity.type
_entity.pdbx_description
1 polymer ?
#
loop_
_entity_poly.entity_id
_entity_poly.type
_entity_poly.pdbx_seq_one_letter_code
_entity_poly.pdbx_strand_id
1 'polypeptide(L)'
;MPFSTRRHAGPAGRSRHTRRIAVSAALLFVVLLFPHLLPNSPGRLGSLAETVLPWFGVLIPVLLLWALMRGSPLGVAATLAPLVAWCCLFVPVLTGAPRAAHAEFKALTFNVGGERTTPEEIAREVIATGADLVALEKVPVPDMARYKKALAGTYKHHATDNTLGLWSRYALRDVEPMDLGGRWPHAIRAVAATPGGDTAVYAVRLPSVRVRVNEGFTIGRRDEAATELADRVAGDRSARVMVLGDLNGSLDDRGLAPLARHLSPAQAAAGRGFGFTWPAAFPVVRIDHVLLRGLEPTSTSVLPDLGSDHRPVLTGLRRAA
;
A
#
# COMPACT_ATOMS: atom_id res chain seq x y z
N MET A 1 56.49 -22.69 1.01
CA MET A 1 55.14 -22.04 0.88
C MET A 1 54.42 -22.74 -0.26
N PRO A 2 53.32 -23.48 -0.04
CA PRO A 2 52.63 -24.13 -1.14
C PRO A 2 51.63 -23.11 -1.77
N PHE A 3 51.80 -22.89 -3.08
CA PHE A 3 50.88 -22.15 -3.90
C PHE A 3 49.51 -22.87 -3.94
N SER A 4 48.46 -22.21 -3.43
CA SER A 4 47.10 -22.67 -3.53
C SER A 4 46.66 -22.68 -5.02
N THR A 5 46.58 -23.85 -5.63
CA THR A 5 46.01 -24.02 -6.98
C THR A 5 44.50 -23.75 -6.92
N ARG A 6 44.09 -22.59 -7.44
CA ARG A 6 42.67 -22.33 -7.74
C ARG A 6 42.18 -23.45 -8.70
N ARG A 7 41.32 -24.32 -8.18
CA ARG A 7 40.64 -25.34 -9.02
C ARG A 7 39.71 -24.58 -9.99
N HIS A 8 40.14 -24.42 -11.23
CA HIS A 8 39.26 -23.96 -12.31
C HIS A 8 38.21 -25.06 -12.52
N ALA A 9 36.93 -24.72 -12.36
CA ALA A 9 35.85 -25.65 -12.69
C ALA A 9 35.96 -26.03 -14.16
N GLY A 10 35.96 -27.33 -14.45
CA GLY A 10 36.05 -27.87 -15.83
C GLY A 10 34.84 -27.43 -16.68
N PRO A 11 34.90 -27.54 -18.02
CA PRO A 11 33.88 -27.06 -18.96
C PRO A 11 32.45 -27.56 -18.66
N ALA A 12 32.27 -28.76 -18.14
CA ALA A 12 30.97 -29.30 -17.70
C ALA A 12 30.40 -28.58 -16.48
N GLY A 13 31.26 -28.13 -15.55
CA GLY A 13 30.83 -27.34 -14.39
C GLY A 13 30.36 -25.95 -14.77
N ARG A 14 31.04 -25.29 -15.72
CA ARG A 14 30.64 -23.97 -16.26
C ARG A 14 29.27 -24.03 -16.93
N SER A 15 29.00 -25.03 -17.76
CA SER A 15 27.72 -25.23 -18.42
C SER A 15 26.55 -25.38 -17.45
N ARG A 16 26.73 -26.16 -16.36
CA ARG A 16 25.69 -26.34 -15.33
C ARG A 16 25.34 -25.04 -14.59
N HIS A 17 26.36 -24.25 -14.21
CA HIS A 17 26.11 -22.97 -13.53
C HIS A 17 25.42 -21.95 -14.45
N THR A 18 25.88 -21.82 -15.70
CA THR A 18 25.28 -20.96 -16.71
C THR A 18 23.79 -21.30 -16.91
N ARG A 19 23.46 -22.60 -17.05
CA ARG A 19 22.08 -23.05 -17.19
C ARG A 19 21.25 -22.69 -15.96
N ARG A 20 21.76 -22.89 -14.74
CA ARG A 20 21.05 -22.51 -13.50
C ARG A 20 20.77 -21.02 -13.43
N ILE A 21 21.76 -20.18 -13.73
CA ILE A 21 21.59 -18.72 -13.76
C ILE A 21 20.55 -18.31 -14.78
N ALA A 22 20.61 -18.84 -16.00
CA ALA A 22 19.66 -18.52 -17.05
C ALA A 22 18.23 -18.95 -16.70
N VAL A 23 18.06 -20.15 -16.11
CA VAL A 23 16.75 -20.62 -15.64
C VAL A 23 16.22 -19.72 -14.50
N SER A 24 17.08 -19.38 -13.52
CA SER A 24 16.67 -18.50 -12.42
C SER A 24 16.29 -17.09 -12.93
N ALA A 25 17.03 -16.54 -13.89
CA ALA A 25 16.72 -15.26 -14.51
C ALA A 25 15.38 -15.31 -15.29
N ALA A 26 15.14 -16.40 -16.03
CA ALA A 26 13.88 -16.61 -16.75
C ALA A 26 12.69 -16.74 -15.78
N LEU A 27 12.84 -17.49 -14.68
CA LEU A 27 11.81 -17.59 -13.64
C LEU A 27 11.52 -16.24 -12.99
N LEU A 28 12.57 -15.48 -12.65
CA LEU A 28 12.42 -14.13 -12.10
C LEU A 28 11.71 -13.19 -13.06
N PHE A 29 12.05 -13.25 -14.36
CA PHE A 29 11.36 -12.48 -15.39
C PHE A 29 9.87 -12.81 -15.47
N VAL A 30 9.53 -14.10 -15.44
CA VAL A 30 8.12 -14.55 -15.45
C VAL A 30 7.39 -14.08 -14.20
N VAL A 31 8.00 -14.18 -13.03
CA VAL A 31 7.40 -13.73 -11.75
C VAL A 31 7.14 -12.22 -11.78
N LEU A 32 8.06 -11.43 -12.31
CA LEU A 32 7.91 -9.97 -12.39
C LEU A 32 6.77 -9.56 -13.32
N LEU A 33 6.62 -10.22 -14.48
CA LEU A 33 5.59 -9.84 -15.47
C LEU A 33 4.24 -10.53 -15.23
N PHE A 34 4.26 -11.73 -14.66
CA PHE A 34 3.08 -12.57 -14.52
C PHE A 34 2.96 -13.12 -13.09
N PRO A 35 2.95 -12.26 -12.06
CA PRO A 35 2.89 -12.72 -10.67
C PRO A 35 1.61 -13.52 -10.38
N HIS A 36 0.52 -13.23 -11.10
CA HIS A 36 -0.75 -13.95 -11.00
C HIS A 36 -0.68 -15.44 -11.39
N LEU A 37 0.36 -15.87 -12.13
CA LEU A 37 0.60 -17.29 -12.42
C LEU A 37 1.10 -18.07 -11.21
N LEU A 38 1.59 -17.39 -10.17
CA LEU A 38 1.98 -18.05 -8.94
C LEU A 38 0.75 -18.64 -8.23
N PRO A 39 0.79 -19.95 -7.92
CA PRO A 39 -0.34 -20.59 -7.26
C PRO A 39 -0.58 -19.97 -5.88
N ASN A 40 -1.86 -19.79 -5.55
CA ASN A 40 -2.26 -19.28 -4.25
C ASN A 40 -2.52 -20.39 -3.22
N SER A 41 -2.44 -21.66 -3.63
CA SER A 41 -2.53 -22.83 -2.78
C SER A 41 -1.29 -23.70 -2.98
N PRO A 42 -0.66 -24.22 -1.89
CA PRO A 42 -0.96 -23.95 -0.49
C PRO A 42 -0.40 -22.60 0.02
N GLY A 43 -0.90 -22.12 1.17
CA GLY A 43 -0.30 -21.01 1.93
C GLY A 43 -0.41 -19.62 1.33
N ARG A 44 -1.14 -19.47 0.21
CA ARG A 44 -1.37 -18.16 -0.46
C ARG A 44 -0.08 -17.43 -0.86
N LEU A 45 0.92 -18.19 -1.29
CA LEU A 45 2.24 -17.69 -1.68
C LEU A 45 2.18 -16.72 -2.87
N GLY A 46 1.20 -16.89 -3.78
CA GLY A 46 0.97 -15.96 -4.89
C GLY A 46 0.69 -14.54 -4.39
N SER A 47 -0.29 -14.37 -3.49
CA SER A 47 -0.62 -13.07 -2.90
C SER A 47 0.54 -12.50 -2.08
N LEU A 48 1.29 -13.33 -1.36
CA LEU A 48 2.49 -12.88 -0.64
C LEU A 48 3.54 -12.34 -1.63
N ALA A 49 3.80 -13.06 -2.72
CA ALA A 49 4.76 -12.65 -3.74
C ALA A 49 4.32 -11.33 -4.42
N GLU A 50 3.03 -11.19 -4.74
CA GLU A 50 2.45 -9.95 -5.27
C GLU A 50 2.64 -8.78 -4.30
N THR A 51 2.40 -8.99 -3.00
CA THR A 51 2.58 -7.97 -1.97
C THR A 51 4.02 -7.44 -1.89
N VAL A 52 5.02 -8.31 -2.10
CA VAL A 52 6.45 -7.94 -2.02
C VAL A 52 7.12 -7.86 -3.41
N LEU A 53 6.35 -7.73 -4.47
CA LEU A 53 6.84 -7.78 -5.85
C LEU A 53 8.03 -6.85 -6.15
N PRO A 54 8.07 -5.58 -5.68
CA PRO A 54 9.22 -4.70 -5.94
C PRO A 54 10.55 -5.26 -5.43
N TRP A 55 10.52 -6.02 -4.34
CA TRP A 55 11.72 -6.59 -3.70
C TRP A 55 12.37 -7.73 -4.48
N PHE A 56 11.67 -8.35 -5.42
CA PHE A 56 12.28 -9.31 -6.34
C PHE A 56 13.40 -8.69 -7.18
N GLY A 57 13.42 -7.36 -7.34
CA GLY A 57 14.52 -6.63 -7.96
C GLY A 57 15.88 -6.84 -7.30
N VAL A 58 15.91 -7.13 -5.99
CA VAL A 58 17.15 -7.42 -5.24
C VAL A 58 17.82 -8.72 -5.73
N LEU A 59 17.05 -9.64 -6.30
CA LEU A 59 17.60 -10.89 -6.85
C LEU A 59 18.40 -10.66 -8.14
N ILE A 60 18.17 -9.56 -8.87
CA ILE A 60 18.86 -9.24 -10.12
C ILE A 60 20.36 -9.03 -9.89
N PRO A 61 20.81 -8.12 -9.02
CA PRO A 61 22.24 -7.96 -8.74
C PRO A 61 22.87 -9.22 -8.13
N VAL A 62 22.12 -10.02 -7.38
CA VAL A 62 22.60 -11.32 -6.85
C VAL A 62 22.88 -12.29 -7.98
N LEU A 63 21.95 -12.43 -8.94
CA LEU A 63 22.15 -13.28 -10.14
C LEU A 63 23.30 -12.77 -11.02
N LEU A 64 23.39 -11.46 -11.20
CA LEU A 64 24.46 -10.84 -11.97
C LEU A 64 25.84 -11.11 -11.33
N LEU A 65 25.94 -10.89 -10.01
CA LEU A 65 27.18 -11.18 -9.28
C LEU A 65 27.57 -12.66 -9.41
N TRP A 66 26.59 -13.57 -9.29
CA TRP A 66 26.82 -15.00 -9.47
C TRP A 66 27.32 -15.31 -10.89
N ALA A 67 26.74 -14.70 -11.93
CA ALA A 67 27.16 -14.86 -13.32
C ALA A 67 28.61 -14.38 -13.53
N LEU A 68 28.97 -13.20 -12.98
CA LEU A 68 30.30 -12.64 -13.06
C LEU A 68 31.34 -13.52 -12.34
N MET A 69 31.05 -13.98 -11.13
CA MET A 69 31.92 -14.87 -10.36
C MET A 69 32.19 -16.22 -11.06
N ARG A 70 31.27 -16.65 -11.93
CA ARG A 70 31.39 -17.89 -12.73
C ARG A 70 31.98 -17.64 -14.13
N GLY A 71 32.28 -16.39 -14.49
CA GLY A 71 32.75 -16.02 -15.80
C GLY A 71 31.81 -16.47 -16.91
N SER A 72 30.49 -16.30 -16.72
CA SER A 72 29.45 -16.75 -17.64
C SER A 72 28.83 -15.59 -18.42
N PRO A 73 29.28 -15.28 -19.66
CA PRO A 73 28.73 -14.18 -20.45
C PRO A 73 27.24 -14.39 -20.77
N LEU A 74 26.84 -15.66 -21.03
CA LEU A 74 25.43 -15.98 -21.25
C LEU A 74 24.61 -15.81 -19.97
N GLY A 75 25.17 -16.10 -18.78
CA GLY A 75 24.52 -15.82 -17.51
C GLY A 75 24.32 -14.33 -17.28
N VAL A 76 25.31 -13.50 -17.60
CA VAL A 76 25.22 -12.04 -17.57
C VAL A 76 24.13 -11.55 -18.52
N ALA A 77 24.13 -12.02 -19.78
CA ALA A 77 23.10 -11.65 -20.76
C ALA A 77 21.69 -12.05 -20.31
N ALA A 78 21.52 -13.23 -19.67
CA ALA A 78 20.23 -13.68 -19.18
C ALA A 78 19.65 -12.78 -18.07
N THR A 79 20.51 -12.14 -17.25
CA THR A 79 20.02 -11.22 -16.18
C THR A 79 19.50 -9.88 -16.72
N LEU A 80 19.73 -9.57 -17.98
CA LEU A 80 19.19 -8.34 -18.60
C LEU A 80 17.67 -8.39 -18.73
N ALA A 81 17.08 -9.56 -18.97
CA ALA A 81 15.62 -9.68 -19.14
C ALA A 81 14.86 -9.28 -17.87
N PRO A 82 15.12 -9.87 -16.67
CA PRO A 82 14.46 -9.43 -15.45
C PRO A 82 14.85 -8.01 -15.04
N LEU A 83 16.06 -7.51 -15.38
CA LEU A 83 16.44 -6.13 -15.15
C LEU A 83 15.56 -5.16 -15.94
N VAL A 84 15.40 -5.39 -17.25
CA VAL A 84 14.54 -4.55 -18.09
C VAL A 84 13.10 -4.61 -17.61
N ALA A 85 12.57 -5.80 -17.31
CA ALA A 85 11.22 -5.96 -16.77
C ALA A 85 11.03 -5.14 -15.49
N TRP A 86 11.95 -5.26 -14.53
CA TRP A 86 11.87 -4.54 -13.27
C TRP A 86 11.96 -3.01 -13.50
N CYS A 87 12.85 -2.56 -14.36
CA CYS A 87 12.97 -1.14 -14.73
C CYS A 87 11.68 -0.62 -15.36
N CYS A 88 11.09 -1.34 -16.31
CA CYS A 88 9.83 -0.94 -16.95
C CYS A 88 8.67 -0.84 -15.97
N LEU A 89 8.61 -1.75 -14.99
CA LEU A 89 7.54 -1.76 -13.98
C LEU A 89 7.73 -0.66 -12.92
N PHE A 90 8.95 -0.45 -12.45
CA PHE A 90 9.15 0.30 -11.20
C PHE A 90 9.88 1.64 -11.37
N VAL A 91 10.64 1.88 -12.45
CA VAL A 91 11.25 3.20 -12.67
C VAL A 91 10.19 4.31 -12.77
N PRO A 92 9.06 4.13 -13.48
CA PRO A 92 7.99 5.14 -13.48
C PRO A 92 7.44 5.43 -12.09
N VAL A 93 7.32 4.40 -11.23
CA VAL A 93 6.89 4.55 -9.82
C VAL A 93 7.91 5.35 -9.03
N LEU A 94 9.22 5.07 -9.22
CA LEU A 94 10.31 5.74 -8.48
C LEU A 94 10.46 7.20 -8.89
N THR A 95 10.30 7.52 -10.18
CA THR A 95 10.43 8.89 -10.69
C THR A 95 9.21 9.74 -10.39
N GLY A 96 8.07 9.11 -10.17
CA GLY A 96 6.79 9.75 -9.84
C GLY A 96 6.09 10.36 -11.05
N ALA A 97 4.82 10.72 -10.85
CA ALA A 97 4.00 11.42 -11.83
C ALA A 97 4.19 12.94 -11.76
N PRO A 98 3.91 13.68 -12.84
CA PRO A 98 3.84 15.14 -12.80
C PRO A 98 2.84 15.60 -11.74
N ARG A 99 3.23 16.59 -10.92
CA ARG A 99 2.34 17.18 -9.93
C ARG A 99 1.39 18.15 -10.61
N ALA A 100 0.11 17.98 -10.40
CA ALA A 100 -0.87 19.01 -10.78
C ALA A 100 -0.75 20.23 -9.86
N ALA A 101 -1.11 21.42 -10.35
CA ALA A 101 -0.65 22.68 -9.78
C ALA A 101 -1.24 23.04 -8.40
N HIS A 102 -2.48 22.69 -8.05
CA HIS A 102 -3.11 23.16 -6.80
C HIS A 102 -4.09 22.15 -6.22
N ALA A 103 -3.98 21.87 -4.90
CA ALA A 103 -4.97 21.09 -4.17
C ALA A 103 -6.11 22.00 -3.68
N GLU A 104 -7.34 21.61 -3.91
CA GLU A 104 -8.53 22.28 -3.36
C GLU A 104 -8.75 21.89 -1.90
N PHE A 105 -8.39 20.65 -1.55
CA PHE A 105 -8.42 20.11 -0.19
C PHE A 105 -7.43 18.96 -0.02
N LYS A 106 -7.18 18.56 1.22
CA LYS A 106 -6.25 17.48 1.57
C LYS A 106 -6.94 16.43 2.42
N ALA A 107 -6.62 15.17 2.15
CA ALA A 107 -7.05 14.03 2.94
C ALA A 107 -5.85 13.30 3.53
N LEU A 108 -5.97 12.84 4.77
CA LEU A 108 -4.97 12.07 5.50
C LEU A 108 -5.60 10.78 6.00
N THR A 109 -4.87 9.67 5.89
CA THR A 109 -5.18 8.42 6.56
C THR A 109 -4.02 8.01 7.43
N PHE A 110 -4.31 7.51 8.64
CA PHE A 110 -3.30 7.12 9.60
C PHE A 110 -3.79 6.04 10.55
N ASN A 111 -3.24 4.84 10.43
CA ASN A 111 -3.40 3.81 11.44
C ASN A 111 -2.53 4.18 12.65
N VAL A 112 -3.18 4.57 13.76
CA VAL A 112 -2.51 5.04 14.98
C VAL A 112 -2.16 3.92 15.95
N GLY A 113 -2.20 2.69 15.50
CA GLY A 113 -1.82 1.54 16.32
C GLY A 113 -0.35 1.58 16.71
N GLY A 114 -0.08 1.25 17.97
CA GLY A 114 1.26 1.36 18.56
C GLY A 114 1.26 2.37 19.71
N GLU A 115 1.87 2.03 20.85
CA GLU A 115 1.74 2.81 22.09
C GLU A 115 2.93 3.75 22.34
N ARG A 116 3.57 4.26 21.27
CA ARG A 116 4.79 5.06 21.44
C ARG A 116 4.55 6.57 21.60
N THR A 117 3.31 7.02 21.41
CA THR A 117 2.96 8.45 21.35
C THR A 117 1.56 8.68 21.91
N THR A 118 1.33 9.81 22.55
CA THR A 118 0.01 10.14 23.13
C THR A 118 -0.99 10.60 22.05
N PRO A 119 -2.30 10.43 22.26
CA PRO A 119 -3.33 10.93 21.35
C PRO A 119 -3.22 12.43 21.07
N GLU A 120 -2.83 13.23 22.07
CA GLU A 120 -2.67 14.68 21.95
C GLU A 120 -1.49 15.06 21.05
N GLU A 121 -0.39 14.32 21.12
CA GLU A 121 0.78 14.51 20.24
C GLU A 121 0.43 14.13 18.81
N ILE A 122 -0.17 12.97 18.59
CA ILE A 122 -0.65 12.54 17.26
C ILE A 122 -1.63 13.57 16.69
N ALA A 123 -2.59 14.03 17.47
CA ALA A 123 -3.56 15.03 17.03
C ALA A 123 -2.88 16.34 16.63
N ARG A 124 -1.85 16.78 17.33
CA ARG A 124 -1.07 17.98 17.01
C ARG A 124 -0.36 17.82 15.66
N GLU A 125 0.31 16.69 15.45
CA GLU A 125 0.99 16.40 14.18
C GLU A 125 0.00 16.30 13.01
N VAL A 126 -1.14 15.63 13.22
CA VAL A 126 -2.22 15.54 12.22
C VAL A 126 -2.73 16.92 11.84
N ILE A 127 -2.99 17.80 12.82
CA ILE A 127 -3.42 19.21 12.57
C ILE A 127 -2.33 19.95 11.79
N ALA A 128 -1.06 19.76 12.12
CA ALA A 128 0.07 20.43 11.47
C ALA A 128 0.21 20.06 9.97
N THR A 129 -0.30 18.90 9.54
CA THR A 129 -0.33 18.52 8.11
C THR A 129 -1.21 19.43 7.26
N GLY A 130 -2.16 20.14 7.88
CA GLY A 130 -3.17 20.93 7.19
C GLY A 130 -4.17 20.09 6.41
N ALA A 131 -4.36 18.79 6.76
CA ALA A 131 -5.41 17.97 6.18
C ALA A 131 -6.80 18.52 6.52
N ASP A 132 -7.74 18.39 5.59
CA ASP A 132 -9.13 18.82 5.76
C ASP A 132 -10.05 17.64 6.13
N LEU A 133 -9.68 16.44 5.66
CA LEU A 133 -10.31 15.17 5.98
C LEU A 133 -9.26 14.24 6.57
N VAL A 134 -9.57 13.59 7.69
CA VAL A 134 -8.65 12.72 8.42
C VAL A 134 -9.35 11.44 8.81
N ALA A 135 -8.86 10.30 8.34
CA ALA A 135 -9.21 8.99 8.84
C ALA A 135 -8.13 8.53 9.83
N LEU A 136 -8.55 8.13 11.02
CA LEU A 136 -7.69 7.48 12.00
C LEU A 136 -8.20 6.06 12.23
N GLU A 137 -7.34 5.09 12.04
CA GLU A 137 -7.65 3.68 12.20
C GLU A 137 -6.94 3.11 13.44
N LYS A 138 -7.50 2.04 14.00
CA LYS A 138 -6.96 1.34 15.18
C LYS A 138 -6.79 2.26 16.39
N VAL A 139 -7.65 3.27 16.50
CA VAL A 139 -7.73 4.13 17.69
C VAL A 139 -8.14 3.25 18.89
N PRO A 140 -7.36 3.21 19.97
CA PRO A 140 -7.78 2.48 21.17
C PRO A 140 -9.10 3.05 21.71
N VAL A 141 -10.06 2.18 22.03
CA VAL A 141 -11.38 2.62 22.51
C VAL A 141 -11.29 3.61 23.70
N PRO A 142 -10.42 3.41 24.69
CA PRO A 142 -10.24 4.38 25.79
C PRO A 142 -9.74 5.75 25.34
N ASP A 143 -9.00 5.81 24.25
CA ASP A 143 -8.39 7.05 23.74
C ASP A 143 -9.28 7.82 22.77
N MET A 144 -10.37 7.23 22.28
CA MET A 144 -11.28 7.87 21.33
C MET A 144 -11.79 9.24 21.85
N ALA A 145 -12.12 9.33 23.12
CA ALA A 145 -12.57 10.59 23.73
C ALA A 145 -11.46 11.67 23.73
N ARG A 146 -10.20 11.26 23.91
CA ARG A 146 -9.03 12.15 23.89
C ARG A 146 -8.78 12.69 22.48
N TYR A 147 -8.83 11.82 21.45
CA TYR A 147 -8.75 12.25 20.06
C TYR A 147 -9.88 13.21 19.69
N LYS A 148 -11.14 12.92 20.07
CA LYS A 148 -12.26 13.84 19.84
C LYS A 148 -12.00 15.22 20.45
N LYS A 149 -11.53 15.27 21.68
CA LYS A 149 -11.20 16.53 22.38
C LYS A 149 -10.04 17.26 21.72
N ALA A 150 -8.96 16.57 21.39
CA ALA A 150 -7.75 17.17 20.83
C ALA A 150 -7.97 17.72 19.39
N LEU A 151 -8.83 17.07 18.60
CA LEU A 151 -9.11 17.44 17.23
C LEU A 151 -10.27 18.43 17.06
N ALA A 152 -11.14 18.61 18.07
CA ALA A 152 -12.38 19.41 18.00
C ALA A 152 -12.15 20.89 17.63
N GLY A 153 -10.99 21.47 17.97
CA GLY A 153 -10.63 22.84 17.63
C GLY A 153 -10.53 23.07 16.12
N THR A 154 -10.02 22.09 15.40
CA THR A 154 -9.75 22.15 13.97
C THR A 154 -10.84 21.48 13.13
N TYR A 155 -11.33 20.33 13.55
CA TYR A 155 -12.32 19.51 12.82
C TYR A 155 -13.68 19.61 13.54
N LYS A 156 -14.58 20.38 12.95
CA LYS A 156 -15.91 20.63 13.54
C LYS A 156 -16.87 19.45 13.37
N HIS A 157 -16.59 18.57 12.43
CA HIS A 157 -17.42 17.41 12.12
C HIS A 157 -16.60 16.14 12.30
N HIS A 158 -17.22 15.11 12.87
CA HIS A 158 -16.59 13.80 12.97
C HIS A 158 -17.64 12.69 13.01
N ALA A 159 -17.23 11.53 12.53
CA ALA A 159 -17.96 10.28 12.66
C ALA A 159 -16.99 9.25 13.26
N THR A 160 -17.43 8.50 14.28
CA THR A 160 -16.57 7.50 14.91
C THR A 160 -17.36 6.24 15.19
N ASP A 161 -16.73 5.11 14.99
CA ASP A 161 -17.26 3.83 15.35
C ASP A 161 -16.13 2.91 15.85
N ASN A 162 -16.29 2.43 17.09
CA ASN A 162 -15.34 1.57 17.77
C ASN A 162 -13.89 2.11 17.71
N THR A 163 -13.03 1.55 16.84
CA THR A 163 -11.62 1.91 16.70
C THR A 163 -11.32 2.74 15.45
N LEU A 164 -12.36 3.20 14.76
CA LEU A 164 -12.26 3.96 13.52
C LEU A 164 -12.88 5.33 13.69
N GLY A 165 -12.25 6.36 13.12
CA GLY A 165 -12.79 7.71 13.13
C GLY A 165 -12.49 8.47 11.85
N LEU A 166 -13.46 9.27 11.42
CA LEU A 166 -13.37 10.22 10.33
C LEU A 166 -13.59 11.62 10.89
N TRP A 167 -12.61 12.49 10.78
CA TRP A 167 -12.69 13.91 11.15
C TRP A 167 -12.66 14.79 9.91
N SER A 168 -13.43 15.88 9.94
CA SER A 168 -13.61 16.76 8.78
C SER A 168 -13.75 18.22 9.19
N ARG A 169 -13.15 19.11 8.39
CA ARG A 169 -13.46 20.54 8.42
C ARG A 169 -14.79 20.85 7.75
N TYR A 170 -15.23 19.96 6.86
CA TYR A 170 -16.47 20.07 6.10
C TYR A 170 -17.60 19.30 6.77
N ALA A 171 -18.83 19.74 6.54
CA ALA A 171 -20.01 19.05 7.03
C ALA A 171 -20.03 17.59 6.52
N LEU A 172 -20.30 16.66 7.45
CA LEU A 172 -20.51 15.25 7.16
C LEU A 172 -22.00 14.94 7.23
N ARG A 173 -22.52 14.24 6.23
CA ARG A 173 -23.90 13.78 6.11
C ARG A 173 -23.94 12.30 5.81
N ASP A 174 -25.09 11.68 5.97
CA ASP A 174 -25.35 10.29 5.61
C ASP A 174 -24.26 9.35 6.20
N VAL A 175 -23.98 9.54 7.48
CA VAL A 175 -22.96 8.76 8.21
C VAL A 175 -23.49 7.36 8.44
N GLU A 176 -22.77 6.37 7.90
CA GLU A 176 -23.12 4.97 7.99
C GLU A 176 -21.90 4.14 8.41
N PRO A 177 -21.89 3.56 9.62
CA PRO A 177 -20.94 2.51 9.97
C PRO A 177 -21.22 1.25 9.15
N MET A 178 -20.16 0.63 8.62
CA MET A 178 -20.29 -0.50 7.70
C MET A 178 -19.62 -1.74 8.26
N ASP A 179 -20.37 -2.82 8.37
CA ASP A 179 -19.81 -4.15 8.57
C ASP A 179 -19.40 -4.73 7.19
N LEU A 180 -18.15 -5.15 7.08
CA LEU A 180 -17.56 -5.76 5.88
C LEU A 180 -17.34 -7.27 6.12
N GLY A 181 -18.39 -7.97 6.58
CA GLY A 181 -18.33 -9.42 6.81
C GLY A 181 -17.58 -9.83 8.08
N GLY A 182 -17.43 -8.95 9.07
CA GLY A 182 -16.70 -9.17 10.31
C GLY A 182 -17.57 -9.02 11.56
N ARG A 183 -16.95 -9.22 12.73
CA ARG A 183 -17.59 -8.98 14.04
C ARG A 183 -17.65 -7.50 14.44
N TRP A 184 -16.94 -6.63 13.70
CA TRP A 184 -16.73 -5.22 14.01
C TRP A 184 -16.87 -4.40 12.73
N PRO A 185 -17.42 -3.18 12.81
CA PRO A 185 -17.38 -2.24 11.70
C PRO A 185 -15.95 -2.03 11.23
N HIS A 186 -15.73 -2.21 9.93
CA HIS A 186 -14.42 -2.07 9.30
C HIS A 186 -14.34 -0.81 8.45
N ALA A 187 -15.46 -0.09 8.29
CA ALA A 187 -15.53 1.15 7.56
C ALA A 187 -16.59 2.10 8.13
N ILE A 188 -16.38 3.40 7.89
CA ILE A 188 -17.38 4.44 8.06
C ILE A 188 -17.54 5.10 6.69
N ARG A 189 -18.76 5.10 6.16
CA ARG A 189 -19.15 5.91 5.02
C ARG A 189 -19.75 7.23 5.49
N ALA A 190 -19.39 8.32 4.84
CA ALA A 190 -20.06 9.62 5.02
C ALA A 190 -19.99 10.42 3.73
N VAL A 191 -20.87 11.37 3.55
CA VAL A 191 -20.80 12.37 2.46
C VAL A 191 -20.21 13.66 3.03
N ALA A 192 -19.03 14.04 2.56
CA ALA A 192 -18.36 15.28 2.93
C ALA A 192 -18.66 16.39 1.89
N ALA A 193 -19.07 17.57 2.36
CA ALA A 193 -19.31 18.75 1.52
C ALA A 193 -17.99 19.46 1.17
N THR A 194 -17.15 18.81 0.34
CA THR A 194 -15.80 19.33 -0.02
C THR A 194 -15.90 20.49 -1.04
N PRO A 195 -14.84 21.31 -1.18
CA PRO A 195 -14.79 22.35 -2.22
C PRO A 195 -15.01 21.80 -3.63
N GLY A 196 -14.54 20.60 -3.92
CA GLY A 196 -14.78 19.89 -5.17
C GLY A 196 -16.24 19.42 -5.36
N GLY A 197 -17.10 19.61 -4.36
CA GLY A 197 -18.50 19.15 -4.27
C GLY A 197 -18.66 17.94 -3.36
N ASP A 198 -19.90 17.47 -3.20
CA ASP A 198 -20.22 16.32 -2.35
C ASP A 198 -19.39 15.11 -2.74
N THR A 199 -18.69 14.54 -1.75
CA THR A 199 -17.78 13.43 -1.91
C THR A 199 -18.15 12.32 -0.92
N ALA A 200 -18.46 11.13 -1.41
CA ALA A 200 -18.60 9.96 -0.55
C ALA A 200 -17.21 9.52 -0.07
N VAL A 201 -17.03 9.54 1.24
CA VAL A 201 -15.77 9.20 1.92
C VAL A 201 -15.96 7.89 2.68
N TYR A 202 -15.11 6.93 2.41
CA TYR A 202 -15.02 5.66 3.12
C TYR A 202 -13.73 5.64 3.92
N ALA A 203 -13.80 5.84 5.23
CA ALA A 203 -12.70 5.58 6.15
C ALA A 203 -12.69 4.08 6.48
N VAL A 204 -11.58 3.38 6.20
CA VAL A 204 -11.57 1.91 6.18
C VAL A 204 -10.37 1.35 6.94
N ARG A 205 -10.61 0.27 7.68
CA ARG A 205 -9.54 -0.61 8.17
C ARG A 205 -9.91 -2.06 7.94
N LEU A 206 -9.31 -2.69 6.92
CA LEU A 206 -9.54 -4.10 6.63
C LEU A 206 -8.85 -5.02 7.67
N PRO A 207 -9.32 -6.27 7.81
CA PRO A 207 -8.74 -7.24 8.73
C PRO A 207 -7.23 -7.41 8.52
N SER A 208 -6.49 -7.45 9.64
CA SER A 208 -5.03 -7.61 9.61
C SER A 208 -4.62 -8.98 9.07
N VAL A 209 -3.56 -8.97 8.27
CA VAL A 209 -2.96 -10.19 7.71
C VAL A 209 -1.68 -10.57 8.45
N ARG A 210 -1.36 -11.86 8.44
CA ARG A 210 -0.14 -12.39 9.07
C ARG A 210 0.44 -13.51 8.23
N VAL A 211 1.75 -13.68 8.30
CA VAL A 211 2.41 -14.89 7.80
C VAL A 211 2.55 -15.87 8.96
N ARG A 212 1.93 -17.03 8.85
CA ARG A 212 2.00 -18.10 9.86
C ARG A 212 2.57 -19.37 9.24
N VAL A 213 3.43 -20.07 9.98
CA VAL A 213 4.11 -21.27 9.48
C VAL A 213 3.12 -22.34 9.00
N ASN A 214 2.02 -22.55 9.73
CA ASN A 214 1.05 -23.61 9.45
C ASN A 214 -0.12 -23.17 8.54
N GLU A 215 -0.38 -21.85 8.43
CA GLU A 215 -1.55 -21.32 7.70
C GLU A 215 -1.13 -20.54 6.46
N GLY A 216 0.15 -20.21 6.32
CA GLY A 216 0.66 -19.35 5.27
C GLY A 216 0.27 -17.86 5.47
N PHE A 217 -0.02 -17.17 4.38
CA PHE A 217 -0.43 -15.78 4.39
C PHE A 217 -1.94 -15.66 4.64
N THR A 218 -2.34 -15.17 5.83
CA THR A 218 -3.72 -15.24 6.34
C THR A 218 -4.60 -14.09 5.81
N ILE A 219 -4.86 -14.06 4.50
CA ILE A 219 -5.59 -12.99 3.82
C ILE A 219 -7.10 -13.20 3.67
N GLY A 220 -7.66 -14.37 4.02
CA GLY A 220 -9.04 -14.74 3.68
C GLY A 220 -10.08 -13.72 4.11
N ARG A 221 -10.08 -13.33 5.39
CA ARG A 221 -11.02 -12.33 5.90
C ARG A 221 -10.81 -10.94 5.29
N ARG A 222 -9.55 -10.57 5.00
CA ARG A 222 -9.23 -9.32 4.33
C ARG A 222 -9.80 -9.31 2.92
N ASP A 223 -9.66 -10.39 2.17
CA ASP A 223 -10.14 -10.51 0.79
C ASP A 223 -11.66 -10.49 0.72
N GLU A 224 -12.33 -11.17 1.66
CA GLU A 224 -13.79 -11.12 1.81
C GLU A 224 -14.27 -9.69 2.08
N ALA A 225 -13.67 -9.01 3.05
CA ALA A 225 -14.00 -7.64 3.38
C ALA A 225 -13.67 -6.64 2.24
N ALA A 226 -12.58 -6.87 1.50
CA ALA A 226 -12.23 -6.07 0.33
C ALA A 226 -13.24 -6.24 -0.81
N THR A 227 -13.77 -7.44 -1.00
CA THR A 227 -14.81 -7.71 -2.01
C THR A 227 -16.11 -7.02 -1.63
N GLU A 228 -16.56 -7.15 -0.38
CA GLU A 228 -17.77 -6.45 0.11
C GLU A 228 -17.61 -4.92 -0.02
N LEU A 229 -16.45 -4.36 0.35
CA LEU A 229 -16.18 -2.94 0.17
C LEU A 229 -16.24 -2.54 -1.31
N ALA A 230 -15.69 -3.35 -2.21
CA ALA A 230 -15.72 -3.09 -3.64
C ALA A 230 -17.16 -3.07 -4.18
N ASP A 231 -18.02 -3.98 -3.73
CA ASP A 231 -19.43 -4.04 -4.12
C ASP A 231 -20.19 -2.81 -3.61
N ARG A 232 -19.93 -2.37 -2.37
CA ARG A 232 -20.50 -1.12 -1.81
C ARG A 232 -20.07 0.10 -2.61
N VAL A 233 -18.79 0.20 -2.95
CA VAL A 233 -18.23 1.30 -3.77
C VAL A 233 -18.79 1.27 -5.20
N ALA A 234 -18.96 0.10 -5.78
CA ALA A 234 -19.55 -0.06 -7.11
C ALA A 234 -21.02 0.39 -7.14
N GLY A 235 -21.78 0.09 -6.08
CA GLY A 235 -23.18 0.52 -5.90
C GLY A 235 -23.35 1.99 -5.52
N ASP A 236 -22.29 2.67 -5.08
CA ASP A 236 -22.38 4.09 -4.69
C ASP A 236 -22.51 5.00 -5.91
N ARG A 237 -23.65 5.70 -5.99
CA ARG A 237 -24.01 6.61 -7.10
C ARG A 237 -23.38 8.00 -6.99
N SER A 238 -22.58 8.25 -5.95
CA SER A 238 -21.89 9.52 -5.78
C SER A 238 -20.91 9.75 -6.95
N ALA A 239 -20.94 10.97 -7.52
CA ALA A 239 -20.06 11.33 -8.61
C ALA A 239 -18.57 11.29 -8.19
N ARG A 240 -18.32 11.52 -6.90
CA ARG A 240 -16.98 11.48 -6.29
C ARG A 240 -16.98 10.53 -5.11
N VAL A 241 -16.01 9.61 -5.14
CA VAL A 241 -15.80 8.62 -4.09
C VAL A 241 -14.32 8.62 -3.70
N MET A 242 -14.06 8.60 -2.40
CA MET A 242 -12.74 8.43 -1.82
C MET A 242 -12.78 7.33 -0.79
N VAL A 243 -11.92 6.32 -0.97
CA VAL A 243 -11.63 5.30 0.04
C VAL A 243 -10.24 5.60 0.59
N LEU A 244 -10.13 5.76 1.90
CA LEU A 244 -8.85 6.00 2.56
C LEU A 244 -8.75 5.17 3.82
N GLY A 245 -7.58 4.57 4.06
CA GLY A 245 -7.38 3.71 5.22
C GLY A 245 -6.34 2.63 5.04
N ASP A 246 -6.24 1.81 6.08
CA ASP A 246 -5.41 0.62 6.14
C ASP A 246 -6.14 -0.57 5.48
N LEU A 247 -5.75 -0.89 4.25
CA LEU A 247 -6.30 -2.03 3.51
C LEU A 247 -5.59 -3.35 3.83
N ASN A 248 -4.58 -3.33 4.71
CA ASN A 248 -3.78 -4.50 5.09
C ASN A 248 -3.27 -5.33 3.90
N GLY A 249 -2.90 -4.66 2.82
CA GLY A 249 -2.35 -5.28 1.61
C GLY A 249 -1.88 -4.27 0.57
N SER A 250 -0.97 -4.69 -0.31
CA SER A 250 -0.60 -3.95 -1.51
C SER A 250 -1.69 -4.07 -2.56
N LEU A 251 -1.88 -3.03 -3.39
CA LEU A 251 -2.80 -3.09 -4.53
C LEU A 251 -2.31 -4.01 -5.66
N ASP A 252 -1.07 -4.45 -5.59
CA ASP A 252 -0.55 -5.50 -6.48
C ASP A 252 -1.08 -6.89 -6.08
N ASP A 253 -1.54 -7.08 -4.83
CA ASP A 253 -2.15 -8.31 -4.35
C ASP A 253 -3.54 -8.50 -4.99
N ARG A 254 -3.72 -9.65 -5.64
CA ARG A 254 -4.97 -10.03 -6.31
C ARG A 254 -6.20 -9.95 -5.43
N GLY A 255 -6.07 -10.10 -4.12
CA GLY A 255 -7.17 -9.98 -3.15
C GLY A 255 -7.74 -8.57 -3.07
N LEU A 256 -6.98 -7.52 -3.45
CA LEU A 256 -7.46 -6.14 -3.52
C LEU A 256 -7.85 -5.70 -4.94
N ALA A 257 -7.69 -6.55 -5.95
CA ALA A 257 -8.07 -6.26 -7.33
C ALA A 257 -9.54 -5.82 -7.50
N PRO A 258 -10.54 -6.33 -6.74
CA PRO A 258 -11.91 -5.83 -6.82
C PRO A 258 -12.02 -4.31 -6.59
N LEU A 259 -11.27 -3.74 -5.64
CA LEU A 259 -11.26 -2.28 -5.40
C LEU A 259 -10.62 -1.50 -6.55
N ALA A 260 -9.52 -2.00 -7.10
CA ALA A 260 -8.79 -1.35 -8.19
C ALA A 260 -9.59 -1.27 -9.51
N ARG A 261 -10.65 -2.06 -9.66
CA ARG A 261 -11.56 -1.98 -10.83
C ARG A 261 -12.43 -0.73 -10.82
N HIS A 262 -12.70 -0.16 -9.65
CA HIS A 262 -13.65 0.93 -9.45
C HIS A 262 -12.99 2.23 -9.01
N LEU A 263 -11.75 2.16 -8.54
CA LEU A 263 -11.03 3.28 -7.93
C LEU A 263 -9.59 3.34 -8.45
N SER A 264 -9.08 4.54 -8.62
CA SER A 264 -7.70 4.81 -9.03
C SER A 264 -6.84 5.14 -7.80
N PRO A 265 -5.64 4.51 -7.64
CA PRO A 265 -4.75 4.81 -6.54
C PRO A 265 -4.12 6.21 -6.66
N ALA A 266 -4.25 7.04 -5.63
CA ALA A 266 -3.65 8.37 -5.59
C ALA A 266 -2.12 8.32 -5.71
N GLN A 267 -1.47 7.31 -5.10
CA GLN A 267 -0.02 7.13 -5.17
C GLN A 267 0.48 6.90 -6.61
N ALA A 268 -0.24 6.12 -7.39
CA ALA A 268 0.15 5.85 -8.78
C ALA A 268 0.04 7.10 -9.65
N ALA A 269 -0.96 7.97 -9.36
CA ALA A 269 -1.23 9.16 -10.15
C ALA A 269 -0.39 10.39 -9.73
N ALA A 270 -0.08 10.55 -8.45
CA ALA A 270 0.55 11.78 -7.94
C ALA A 270 1.58 11.54 -6.81
N GLY A 271 1.98 10.30 -6.58
CA GLY A 271 3.04 9.95 -5.63
C GLY A 271 4.41 9.82 -6.27
N ARG A 272 5.44 9.71 -5.44
CA ARG A 272 6.82 9.39 -5.85
C ARG A 272 7.33 8.25 -4.99
N GLY A 273 8.04 7.32 -5.60
CA GLY A 273 8.55 6.13 -4.93
C GLY A 273 7.46 5.10 -4.64
N PHE A 274 7.81 4.03 -3.99
CA PHE A 274 6.87 2.94 -3.66
C PHE A 274 5.77 3.36 -2.67
N GLY A 275 6.00 4.43 -1.91
CA GLY A 275 5.06 4.91 -0.91
C GLY A 275 4.81 3.88 0.20
N PHE A 276 5.83 3.12 0.61
CA PHE A 276 5.73 2.13 1.67
C PHE A 276 5.36 2.79 3.01
N THR A 277 4.44 2.18 3.73
CA THR A 277 3.88 2.72 4.97
C THR A 277 4.15 1.84 6.20
N TRP A 278 4.45 0.56 5.99
CA TRP A 278 4.63 -0.40 7.07
C TRP A 278 5.86 -1.30 6.89
N PRO A 279 6.57 -1.68 7.98
CA PRO A 279 6.50 -1.09 9.32
C PRO A 279 7.13 0.32 9.34
N ALA A 280 6.65 1.23 10.21
CA ALA A 280 7.07 2.63 10.19
C ALA A 280 8.57 2.85 10.33
N ALA A 281 9.26 2.03 11.15
CA ALA A 281 10.71 2.15 11.38
C ALA A 281 11.54 1.83 10.12
N PHE A 282 11.12 0.85 9.32
CA PHE A 282 11.74 0.47 8.04
C PHE A 282 10.67 0.01 7.06
N PRO A 283 10.04 0.93 6.34
CA PRO A 283 8.89 0.60 5.49
C PRO A 283 9.29 -0.27 4.30
N VAL A 284 8.59 -1.40 4.16
CA VAL A 284 8.85 -2.40 3.11
C VAL A 284 7.62 -2.72 2.26
N VAL A 285 6.43 -2.29 2.70
CA VAL A 285 5.19 -2.51 1.97
C VAL A 285 4.25 -1.32 2.16
N ARG A 286 3.44 -1.02 1.15
CA ARG A 286 2.35 -0.06 1.25
C ARG A 286 1.06 -0.80 1.52
N ILE A 287 0.44 -0.53 2.67
CA ILE A 287 -0.84 -1.11 3.08
C ILE A 287 -1.89 -0.04 3.42
N ASP A 288 -1.46 1.22 3.55
CA ASP A 288 -2.32 2.38 3.74
C ASP A 288 -2.49 3.11 2.40
N HIS A 289 -3.72 3.34 2.00
CA HIS A 289 -4.06 3.80 0.64
C HIS A 289 -5.07 4.94 0.65
N VAL A 290 -5.02 5.76 -0.40
CA VAL A 290 -6.09 6.66 -0.83
C VAL A 290 -6.46 6.29 -2.26
N LEU A 291 -7.72 5.86 -2.46
CA LEU A 291 -8.27 5.42 -3.74
C LEU A 291 -9.41 6.36 -4.13
N LEU A 292 -9.52 6.69 -5.40
CA LEU A 292 -10.33 7.79 -5.89
C LEU A 292 -11.21 7.41 -7.10
N ARG A 293 -12.39 7.98 -7.15
CA ARG A 293 -13.25 8.07 -8.34
C ARG A 293 -13.83 9.49 -8.42
N GLY A 294 -13.74 10.14 -9.59
CA GLY A 294 -14.23 11.50 -9.81
C GLY A 294 -13.45 12.60 -9.09
N LEU A 295 -12.29 12.27 -8.53
CA LEU A 295 -11.31 13.17 -7.93
C LEU A 295 -9.94 12.94 -8.56
N GLU A 296 -9.14 14.01 -8.69
CA GLU A 296 -7.74 13.95 -9.11
C GLU A 296 -6.81 14.21 -7.93
N PRO A 297 -5.81 13.35 -7.69
CA PRO A 297 -4.77 13.65 -6.73
C PRO A 297 -3.76 14.63 -7.34
N THR A 298 -3.42 15.68 -6.60
CA THR A 298 -2.40 16.67 -6.97
C THR A 298 -1.04 16.34 -6.39
N SER A 299 -1.03 15.63 -5.27
CA SER A 299 0.16 15.11 -4.59
C SER A 299 -0.23 13.97 -3.68
N THR A 300 0.67 13.02 -3.49
CA THR A 300 0.55 11.98 -2.44
C THR A 300 1.92 11.75 -1.83
N SER A 301 1.98 11.76 -0.51
CA SER A 301 3.21 11.56 0.24
C SER A 301 2.98 10.71 1.49
N VAL A 302 3.96 9.87 1.79
CA VAL A 302 4.07 9.18 3.07
C VAL A 302 4.82 10.10 4.01
N LEU A 303 4.23 10.38 5.16
CA LEU A 303 4.82 11.27 6.16
C LEU A 303 5.82 10.50 7.04
N PRO A 304 6.65 11.21 7.83
CA PRO A 304 7.53 10.59 8.81
C PRO A 304 6.78 9.74 9.84
N ASP A 305 7.51 8.90 10.58
CA ASP A 305 6.99 8.14 11.71
C ASP A 305 6.47 9.10 12.80
N LEU A 306 5.20 8.98 13.14
CA LEU A 306 4.52 9.74 14.20
C LEU A 306 4.25 8.92 15.46
N GLY A 307 5.00 7.84 15.66
CA GLY A 307 4.90 7.00 16.86
C GLY A 307 3.97 5.80 16.73
N SER A 308 3.48 5.50 15.54
CA SER A 308 2.74 4.28 15.21
C SER A 308 3.66 3.22 14.59
N ASP A 309 3.13 2.01 14.38
CA ASP A 309 3.74 0.99 13.52
C ASP A 309 3.46 1.23 12.03
N HIS A 310 2.61 2.21 11.68
CA HIS A 310 2.36 2.70 10.32
C HIS A 310 2.86 4.13 10.13
N ARG A 311 3.08 4.54 8.88
CA ARG A 311 3.30 5.93 8.48
C ARG A 311 2.05 6.53 7.87
N PRO A 312 1.69 7.79 8.20
CA PRO A 312 0.54 8.45 7.62
C PRO A 312 0.70 8.69 6.12
N VAL A 313 -0.43 8.70 5.40
CA VAL A 313 -0.48 9.08 3.98
C VAL A 313 -1.29 10.37 3.83
N LEU A 314 -0.67 11.40 3.29
CA LEU A 314 -1.29 12.69 2.99
C LEU A 314 -1.45 12.84 1.47
N THR A 315 -2.67 13.16 1.04
CA THR A 315 -3.01 13.35 -0.38
C THR A 315 -3.67 14.70 -0.59
N GLY A 316 -3.11 15.52 -1.47
CA GLY A 316 -3.76 16.72 -2.00
C GLY A 316 -4.71 16.34 -3.13
N LEU A 317 -5.89 16.93 -3.17
CA LEU A 317 -6.99 16.55 -4.04
C LEU A 317 -7.63 17.78 -4.71
N ARG A 318 -8.16 17.56 -5.91
CA ARG A 318 -9.04 18.50 -6.61
C ARG A 318 -10.15 17.73 -7.33
N ARG A 319 -11.15 18.44 -7.77
CA ARG A 319 -12.18 17.90 -8.67
C ARG A 319 -11.52 17.40 -9.97
N ALA A 320 -11.93 16.24 -10.46
CA ALA A 320 -11.63 15.84 -11.82
C ALA A 320 -12.33 16.74 -12.83
N ALA A 321 -11.62 17.07 -13.91
CA ALA A 321 -12.12 17.94 -14.97
C ALA A 321 -13.30 17.32 -15.73
#